data_6f10bc296290c29cbda0ed53ea2eb7ca
#
_entry.id   6f10bc296290c29cbda0ed53ea2eb7ca
#
_cell.length_a   1.000
_cell.length_b   1.000
_cell.length_c   1.000
_cell.angle_alpha   90.00
_cell.angle_beta   90.00
_cell.angle_gamma   90.00
#
_symmetry.space_group_name_H-M   'P 1'
#
loop_
_entity.id
_entity.type
_entity.pdbx_description
1 polymer ?
#
loop_
_entity_poly.entity_id
_entity_poly.type
_entity_poly.pdbx_seq_one_letter_code
_entity_poly.pdbx_strand_id
1 'polypeptide(L)'
;MADGAKVTRAVQAATDRLDYVVNTHGHEDHVGGLAAVVDAVPVGQAIVSPVTADSDYYQDFLDALADRGVTPVAGQAGMQFPLGDAKCTVLGPAAAGSDLNNSSLVLQVRFGGVTFLFMGDAGAEEERSLIQSGADVSCDVLAVGHHGSGSATGYVFLRQALPKYAVISVGAGN
;
A
#
# COMPACT_ATOMS: atom_id res chain seq x y z
N MET A 1 -3.58 16.79 -5.95
CA MET A 1 -4.30 16.00 -6.99
C MET A 1 -3.42 14.86 -7.46
N ALA A 2 -3.85 13.63 -7.26
CA ALA A 2 -3.18 12.48 -7.85
C ALA A 2 -3.21 12.60 -9.39
N ASP A 3 -2.05 12.62 -10.04
CA ASP A 3 -1.97 12.72 -11.51
C ASP A 3 -2.06 11.31 -12.10
N GLY A 4 -3.28 10.79 -12.21
CA GLY A 4 -3.55 9.45 -12.76
C GLY A 4 -2.91 9.23 -14.14
N ALA A 5 -2.82 10.27 -14.97
CA ALA A 5 -2.18 10.17 -16.28
C ALA A 5 -0.67 9.95 -16.20
N LYS A 6 0.01 10.52 -15.19
CA LYS A 6 1.45 10.26 -14.97
C LYS A 6 1.70 8.84 -14.48
N VAL A 7 0.90 8.39 -13.51
CA VAL A 7 1.00 7.03 -12.98
C VAL A 7 0.74 6.03 -14.09
N THR A 8 -0.33 6.20 -14.87
CA THR A 8 -0.67 5.32 -15.99
C THR A 8 0.47 5.23 -17.01
N ARG A 9 1.05 6.37 -17.42
CA ARG A 9 2.20 6.36 -18.34
C ARG A 9 3.40 5.63 -17.78
N ALA A 10 3.69 5.79 -16.48
CA ALA A 10 4.79 5.09 -15.83
C ALA A 10 4.56 3.57 -15.79
N VAL A 11 3.34 3.14 -15.50
CA VAL A 11 2.96 1.71 -15.52
C VAL A 11 3.08 1.15 -16.92
N GLN A 12 2.49 1.80 -17.95
CA GLN A 12 2.54 1.35 -19.34
C GLN A 12 3.96 1.32 -19.93
N ALA A 13 4.87 2.16 -19.43
CA ALA A 13 6.27 2.11 -19.82
C ALA A 13 7.01 0.91 -19.22
N ALA A 14 6.52 0.35 -18.12
CA ALA A 14 7.14 -0.76 -17.41
C ALA A 14 6.52 -2.13 -17.78
N THR A 15 5.21 -2.18 -18.04
CA THR A 15 4.49 -3.44 -18.26
C THR A 15 3.19 -3.20 -19.05
N ASP A 16 2.70 -4.25 -19.70
CA ASP A 16 1.42 -4.28 -20.40
C ASP A 16 0.28 -4.91 -19.56
N ARG A 17 0.61 -5.46 -18.38
CA ARG A 17 -0.37 -5.99 -17.41
C ARG A 17 0.15 -5.88 -15.98
N LEU A 18 -0.75 -5.84 -15.03
CA LEU A 18 -0.46 -5.93 -13.61
C LEU A 18 -1.04 -7.23 -13.04
N ASP A 19 -0.23 -8.02 -12.35
CA ASP A 19 -0.74 -9.18 -11.64
C ASP A 19 -1.57 -8.75 -10.42
N TYR A 20 -1.11 -7.68 -9.74
CA TYR A 20 -1.80 -7.11 -8.58
C TYR A 20 -1.82 -5.59 -8.61
N VAL A 21 -2.92 -5.02 -8.12
CA VAL A 21 -3.00 -3.64 -7.64
C VAL A 21 -3.29 -3.69 -6.15
N VAL A 22 -2.52 -2.97 -5.35
CA VAL A 22 -2.72 -2.88 -3.90
C VAL A 22 -3.07 -1.44 -3.55
N ASN A 23 -4.30 -1.21 -3.07
CA ASN A 23 -4.71 0.06 -2.50
C ASN A 23 -4.56 0.02 -0.99
N THR A 24 -3.64 0.78 -0.44
CA THR A 24 -3.36 0.77 0.99
C THR A 24 -4.49 1.35 1.81
N HIS A 25 -5.10 2.45 1.36
CA HIS A 25 -6.25 3.10 1.97
C HIS A 25 -6.89 4.10 0.99
N GLY A 26 -8.02 4.68 1.37
CA GLY A 26 -8.89 5.41 0.46
C GLY A 26 -8.67 6.92 0.34
N HIS A 27 -7.54 7.49 0.78
CA HIS A 27 -7.25 8.90 0.55
C HIS A 27 -6.91 9.17 -0.92
N GLU A 28 -7.26 10.37 -1.41
CA GLU A 28 -7.13 10.78 -2.81
C GLU A 28 -5.71 10.59 -3.36
N ASP A 29 -4.68 10.95 -2.61
CA ASP A 29 -3.29 10.87 -3.03
C ASP A 29 -2.76 9.42 -3.17
N HIS A 30 -3.51 8.44 -2.65
CA HIS A 30 -3.25 7.00 -2.81
C HIS A 30 -4.18 6.33 -3.82
N VAL A 31 -5.47 6.66 -3.83
CA VAL A 31 -6.45 5.99 -4.70
C VAL A 31 -6.75 6.75 -5.98
N GLY A 32 -6.58 8.07 -5.99
CA GLY A 32 -7.08 8.93 -7.07
C GLY A 32 -6.48 8.71 -8.47
N GLY A 33 -5.38 7.98 -8.57
CA GLY A 33 -4.80 7.59 -9.86
C GLY A 33 -5.13 6.16 -10.28
N LEU A 34 -5.70 5.33 -9.40
CA LEU A 34 -5.84 3.90 -9.64
C LEU A 34 -6.93 3.56 -10.67
N ALA A 35 -8.04 4.29 -10.70
CA ALA A 35 -9.06 4.10 -11.73
C ALA A 35 -8.47 4.22 -13.13
N ALA A 36 -7.70 5.27 -13.41
CA ALA A 36 -7.05 5.47 -14.70
C ALA A 36 -6.04 4.36 -15.05
N VAL A 37 -5.36 3.79 -14.07
CA VAL A 37 -4.45 2.64 -14.26
C VAL A 37 -5.25 1.39 -14.63
N VAL A 38 -6.31 1.09 -13.89
CA VAL A 38 -7.19 -0.09 -14.12
C VAL A 38 -7.84 -0.02 -15.50
N ASP A 39 -8.23 1.19 -15.93
CA ASP A 39 -8.78 1.40 -17.28
C ASP A 39 -7.76 1.20 -18.40
N ALA A 40 -6.52 1.48 -18.15
CA ALA A 40 -5.47 1.48 -19.15
C ALA A 40 -4.68 0.18 -19.26
N VAL A 41 -4.63 -0.62 -18.20
CA VAL A 41 -3.79 -1.82 -18.10
C VAL A 41 -4.59 -2.97 -17.46
N PRO A 42 -4.61 -4.17 -18.05
CA PRO A 42 -5.24 -5.34 -17.45
C PRO A 42 -4.70 -5.62 -16.05
N VAL A 43 -5.59 -5.85 -15.10
CA VAL A 43 -5.28 -6.16 -13.69
C VAL A 43 -5.75 -7.58 -13.37
N GLY A 44 -4.87 -8.40 -12.81
CA GLY A 44 -5.19 -9.76 -12.40
C GLY A 44 -6.01 -9.81 -11.11
N GLN A 45 -5.59 -9.06 -10.10
CA GLN A 45 -6.27 -8.99 -8.80
C GLN A 45 -6.09 -7.62 -8.16
N ALA A 46 -7.11 -7.13 -7.47
CA ALA A 46 -7.02 -5.94 -6.62
C ALA A 46 -7.10 -6.36 -5.13
N ILE A 47 -6.12 -5.90 -4.34
CA ILE A 47 -6.12 -6.07 -2.88
C ILE A 47 -6.33 -4.68 -2.28
N VAL A 48 -7.35 -4.52 -1.46
CA VAL A 48 -7.77 -3.22 -0.93
C VAL A 48 -7.79 -3.22 0.59
N SER A 49 -7.69 -2.05 1.20
CA SER A 49 -7.91 -1.91 2.64
C SER A 49 -9.25 -2.53 3.05
N PRO A 50 -9.33 -3.19 4.21
CA PRO A 50 -10.60 -3.67 4.74
C PRO A 50 -11.55 -2.52 5.14
N VAL A 51 -11.04 -1.29 5.22
CA VAL A 51 -11.81 -0.09 5.54
C VAL A 51 -12.09 0.71 4.26
N THR A 52 -13.35 0.91 3.96
CA THR A 52 -13.81 1.69 2.81
C THR A 52 -13.68 3.19 3.09
N ALA A 53 -13.54 3.99 2.04
CA ALA A 53 -13.58 5.44 2.12
C ALA A 53 -14.84 5.98 1.44
N ASP A 54 -15.41 7.02 2.02
CA ASP A 54 -16.52 7.78 1.43
C ASP A 54 -15.92 8.94 0.60
N SER A 55 -15.49 8.61 -0.62
CA SER A 55 -14.95 9.59 -1.57
C SER A 55 -15.20 9.16 -3.01
N ASP A 56 -15.40 10.15 -3.89
CA ASP A 56 -15.61 9.91 -5.33
C ASP A 56 -14.43 9.14 -5.94
N TYR A 57 -13.20 9.47 -5.56
CA TYR A 57 -12.00 8.76 -6.06
C TYR A 57 -11.96 7.27 -5.70
N TYR A 58 -12.41 6.94 -4.50
CA TYR A 58 -12.49 5.54 -4.07
C TYR A 58 -13.60 4.81 -4.83
N GLN A 59 -14.75 5.47 -5.04
CA GLN A 59 -15.83 4.91 -5.83
C GLN A 59 -15.44 4.73 -7.29
N ASP A 60 -14.80 5.73 -7.92
CA ASP A 60 -14.29 5.63 -9.30
C ASP A 60 -13.35 4.44 -9.47
N PHE A 61 -12.49 4.19 -8.48
CA PHE A 61 -11.60 3.02 -8.50
C PHE A 61 -12.37 1.70 -8.42
N LEU A 62 -13.38 1.60 -7.55
CA LEU A 62 -14.20 0.39 -7.44
C LEU A 62 -15.02 0.15 -8.72
N ASP A 63 -15.57 1.21 -9.32
CA ASP A 63 -16.33 1.14 -10.57
C ASP A 63 -15.41 0.70 -11.73
N ALA A 64 -14.20 1.25 -11.83
CA ALA A 64 -13.22 0.82 -12.83
C ALA A 64 -12.86 -0.67 -12.69
N LEU A 65 -12.70 -1.17 -11.47
CA LEU A 65 -12.47 -2.60 -11.21
C LEU A 65 -13.68 -3.43 -11.67
N ALA A 66 -14.90 -3.00 -11.34
CA ALA A 66 -16.13 -3.69 -11.71
C ALA A 66 -16.30 -3.74 -13.24
N ASP A 67 -16.06 -2.65 -13.96
CA ASP A 67 -16.12 -2.57 -15.40
C ASP A 67 -15.10 -3.50 -16.09
N ARG A 68 -13.99 -3.78 -15.43
CA ARG A 68 -12.97 -4.73 -15.89
C ARG A 68 -13.19 -6.16 -15.37
N GLY A 69 -14.26 -6.42 -14.62
CA GLY A 69 -14.57 -7.73 -14.05
C GLY A 69 -13.60 -8.17 -12.95
N VAL A 70 -12.88 -7.23 -12.33
CA VAL A 70 -11.95 -7.50 -11.23
C VAL A 70 -12.66 -7.30 -9.90
N THR A 71 -12.86 -8.38 -9.15
CA THR A 71 -13.44 -8.30 -7.81
C THR A 71 -12.35 -7.97 -6.79
N PRO A 72 -12.44 -6.84 -6.07
CA PRO A 72 -11.47 -6.51 -5.04
C PRO A 72 -11.55 -7.47 -3.87
N VAL A 73 -10.39 -7.80 -3.30
CA VAL A 73 -10.25 -8.64 -2.11
C VAL A 73 -9.74 -7.78 -0.97
N ALA A 74 -10.44 -7.80 0.16
CA ALA A 74 -9.97 -7.12 1.37
C ALA A 74 -8.69 -7.78 1.89
N GLY A 75 -7.62 -7.00 2.01
CA GLY A 75 -6.37 -7.46 2.59
C GLY A 75 -6.51 -7.66 4.10
N GLN A 76 -5.99 -8.75 4.61
CA GLN A 76 -6.03 -9.09 6.03
C GLN A 76 -4.63 -9.42 6.52
N ALA A 77 -4.31 -9.08 7.76
CA ALA A 77 -3.05 -9.44 8.39
C ALA A 77 -2.82 -10.96 8.30
N GLY A 78 -1.63 -11.35 7.84
CA GLY A 78 -1.27 -12.75 7.58
C GLY A 78 -1.60 -13.25 6.17
N MET A 79 -2.34 -12.50 5.35
CA MET A 79 -2.59 -12.84 3.94
C MET A 79 -1.26 -12.89 3.18
N GLN A 80 -1.08 -13.94 2.36
CA GLN A 80 0.11 -14.12 1.55
C GLN A 80 -0.26 -14.38 0.09
N PHE A 81 0.53 -13.85 -0.82
CA PHE A 81 0.38 -14.08 -2.25
C PHE A 81 1.74 -14.02 -2.96
N PRO A 82 1.91 -14.77 -4.06
CA PRO A 82 3.13 -14.72 -4.87
C PRO A 82 3.12 -13.52 -5.83
N LEU A 83 4.30 -12.99 -6.13
CA LEU A 83 4.53 -12.05 -7.22
C LEU A 83 5.79 -12.50 -7.98
N GLY A 84 5.61 -13.34 -8.99
CA GLY A 84 6.73 -14.08 -9.58
C GLY A 84 7.45 -14.92 -8.51
N ASP A 85 8.76 -14.72 -8.37
CA ASP A 85 9.57 -15.36 -7.34
C ASP A 85 9.53 -14.62 -5.98
N ALA A 86 8.84 -13.48 -5.91
CA ALA A 86 8.68 -12.74 -4.67
C ALA A 86 7.52 -13.32 -3.84
N LYS A 87 7.66 -13.23 -2.52
CA LYS A 87 6.61 -13.52 -1.56
C LYS A 87 6.10 -12.22 -0.95
N CYS A 88 4.83 -11.95 -1.13
CA CYS A 88 4.13 -10.82 -0.52
C CYS A 88 3.38 -11.28 0.73
N THR A 89 3.44 -10.49 1.80
CA THR A 89 2.70 -10.74 3.04
C THR A 89 2.08 -9.42 3.52
N VAL A 90 0.78 -9.42 3.72
CA VAL A 90 0.08 -8.31 4.38
C VAL A 90 0.34 -8.45 5.88
N LEU A 91 0.96 -7.45 6.49
CA LEU A 91 1.25 -7.42 7.92
C LEU A 91 0.18 -6.68 8.72
N GLY A 92 -0.46 -5.69 8.13
CA GLY A 92 -1.48 -4.84 8.72
C GLY A 92 -2.52 -4.35 7.70
N PRO A 93 -3.62 -3.74 8.17
CA PRO A 93 -3.89 -3.49 9.58
C PRO A 93 -4.32 -4.76 10.32
N ALA A 94 -3.91 -4.88 11.59
CA ALA A 94 -4.32 -5.99 12.44
C ALA A 94 -5.81 -5.88 12.86
N ALA A 95 -6.31 -4.65 12.92
CA ALA A 95 -7.71 -4.28 13.11
C ALA A 95 -7.98 -2.97 12.38
N ALA A 96 -9.25 -2.59 12.23
CA ALA A 96 -9.58 -1.26 11.72
C ALA A 96 -8.95 -0.19 12.63
N GLY A 97 -8.16 0.70 12.04
CA GLY A 97 -7.53 1.81 12.76
C GLY A 97 -8.54 2.90 13.15
N SER A 98 -8.09 3.88 13.92
CA SER A 98 -8.90 5.03 14.35
C SER A 98 -9.30 5.94 13.19
N ASP A 99 -8.55 5.88 12.09
CA ASP A 99 -8.75 6.66 10.87
C ASP A 99 -8.29 5.86 9.63
N LEU A 100 -8.46 6.43 8.44
CA LEU A 100 -8.08 5.78 7.18
C LEU A 100 -6.57 5.52 7.11
N ASN A 101 -5.73 6.43 7.62
CA ASN A 101 -4.27 6.27 7.60
C ASN A 101 -3.85 5.04 8.43
N ASN A 102 -4.34 4.93 9.67
CA ASN A 102 -4.05 3.79 10.53
C ASN A 102 -4.79 2.50 10.11
N SER A 103 -5.60 2.57 9.07
CA SER A 103 -6.21 1.41 8.39
C SER A 103 -5.48 1.03 7.09
N SER A 104 -4.28 1.59 6.86
CA SER A 104 -3.45 1.27 5.70
C SER A 104 -3.03 -0.19 5.67
N LEU A 105 -3.12 -0.82 4.49
CA LEU A 105 -2.44 -2.08 4.27
C LEU A 105 -0.93 -1.89 4.39
N VAL A 106 -0.32 -2.63 5.29
CA VAL A 106 1.13 -2.71 5.42
C VAL A 106 1.59 -3.98 4.71
N LEU A 107 2.39 -3.81 3.67
CA LEU A 107 2.82 -4.91 2.79
C LEU A 107 4.32 -5.16 2.91
N GLN A 108 4.70 -6.39 3.24
CA GLN A 108 6.07 -6.85 3.15
C GLN A 108 6.26 -7.67 1.86
N VAL A 109 7.31 -7.37 1.10
CA VAL A 109 7.70 -8.10 -0.11
C VAL A 109 9.11 -8.63 0.07
N ARG A 110 9.29 -9.95 -0.06
CA ARG A 110 10.59 -10.63 0.02
C ARG A 110 10.98 -11.18 -1.34
N PHE A 111 12.13 -10.73 -1.84
CA PHE A 111 12.65 -11.16 -3.13
C PHE A 111 14.18 -11.23 -3.12
N GLY A 112 14.76 -12.33 -3.56
CA GLY A 112 16.23 -12.48 -3.73
C GLY A 112 17.06 -12.21 -2.48
N GLY A 113 16.50 -12.43 -1.28
CA GLY A 113 17.18 -12.14 -0.01
C GLY A 113 17.04 -10.67 0.44
N VAL A 114 16.28 -9.84 -0.28
CA VAL A 114 15.96 -8.45 0.08
C VAL A 114 14.51 -8.38 0.55
N THR A 115 14.28 -7.66 1.63
CA THR A 115 12.94 -7.42 2.18
C THR A 115 12.58 -5.95 2.01
N PHE A 116 11.44 -5.69 1.38
CA PHE A 116 10.80 -4.39 1.25
C PHE A 116 9.62 -4.31 2.21
N LEU A 117 9.43 -3.16 2.83
CA LEU A 117 8.26 -2.89 3.67
C LEU A 117 7.59 -1.59 3.22
N PHE A 118 6.32 -1.69 2.85
CA PHE A 118 5.48 -0.58 2.42
C PHE A 118 4.47 -0.27 3.51
N MET A 119 4.54 0.94 4.06
CA MET A 119 3.72 1.32 5.22
C MET A 119 2.38 1.98 4.84
N GLY A 120 2.22 2.41 3.57
CA GLY A 120 1.12 3.32 3.25
C GLY A 120 1.22 4.56 4.13
N ASP A 121 0.11 4.97 4.72
CA ASP A 121 0.07 6.08 5.67
C ASP A 121 -0.07 5.62 7.13
N ALA A 122 0.25 4.34 7.40
CA ALA A 122 0.24 3.80 8.74
C ALA A 122 1.04 4.69 9.71
N GLY A 123 0.35 5.20 10.72
CA GLY A 123 0.92 6.06 11.75
C GLY A 123 1.29 5.29 13.01
N ALA A 124 1.56 6.04 14.07
CA ALA A 124 2.04 5.48 15.33
C ALA A 124 1.07 4.47 15.99
N GLU A 125 -0.22 4.51 15.68
CA GLU A 125 -1.21 3.55 16.16
C GLU A 125 -0.96 2.18 15.52
N GLU A 126 -0.91 2.12 14.19
CA GLU A 126 -0.70 0.87 13.47
C GLU A 126 0.73 0.34 13.69
N GLU A 127 1.74 1.20 13.78
CA GLU A 127 3.12 0.79 14.15
C GLU A 127 3.16 0.04 15.49
N ARG A 128 2.42 0.54 16.49
CA ARG A 128 2.30 -0.14 17.79
C ARG A 128 1.56 -1.46 17.66
N SER A 129 0.48 -1.50 16.87
CA SER A 129 -0.30 -2.69 16.61
C SER A 129 0.56 -3.79 15.97
N LEU A 130 1.33 -3.45 14.95
CA LEU A 130 2.28 -4.36 14.28
C LEU A 130 3.30 -4.94 15.27
N ILE A 131 3.90 -4.10 16.11
CA ILE A 131 4.87 -4.55 17.11
C ILE A 131 4.21 -5.46 18.16
N GLN A 132 3.02 -5.09 18.64
CA GLN A 132 2.29 -5.87 19.65
C GLN A 132 1.79 -7.21 19.14
N SER A 133 1.43 -7.30 17.85
CA SER A 133 1.05 -8.55 17.23
C SER A 133 2.21 -9.51 17.02
N GLY A 134 3.45 -9.04 17.19
CA GLY A 134 4.66 -9.82 16.91
C GLY A 134 4.97 -9.96 15.43
N ALA A 135 4.40 -9.11 14.57
CA ALA A 135 4.69 -9.11 13.14
C ALA A 135 6.19 -8.82 12.90
N ASP A 136 6.80 -9.59 12.00
CA ASP A 136 8.19 -9.33 11.57
C ASP A 136 8.22 -8.13 10.62
N VAL A 137 8.46 -6.96 11.16
CA VAL A 137 8.57 -5.69 10.43
C VAL A 137 9.98 -5.40 9.91
N SER A 138 10.93 -6.32 10.10
CA SER A 138 12.31 -6.13 9.64
C SER A 138 12.37 -6.00 8.11
N CYS A 139 13.18 -5.07 7.61
CA CYS A 139 13.31 -4.82 6.18
C CYS A 139 14.68 -4.26 5.80
N ASP A 140 15.05 -4.47 4.53
CA ASP A 140 16.21 -3.80 3.94
C ASP A 140 15.83 -2.42 3.38
N VAL A 141 14.63 -2.32 2.80
CA VAL A 141 14.11 -1.10 2.19
C VAL A 141 12.75 -0.77 2.80
N LEU A 142 12.64 0.41 3.39
CA LEU A 142 11.41 0.94 3.97
C LEU A 142 10.82 2.02 3.07
N ALA A 143 9.61 1.82 2.57
CA ALA A 143 8.76 2.91 2.10
C ALA A 143 8.12 3.56 3.34
N VAL A 144 8.62 4.75 3.67
CA VAL A 144 8.33 5.47 4.90
C VAL A 144 6.85 5.82 4.98
N GLY A 145 6.24 5.60 6.13
CA GLY A 145 4.83 5.87 6.35
C GLY A 145 4.47 7.35 6.23
N HIS A 146 3.29 7.60 5.72
CA HIS A 146 2.62 8.92 5.68
C HIS A 146 3.53 10.03 5.15
N HIS A 147 4.22 9.78 4.03
CA HIS A 147 5.09 10.73 3.33
C HIS A 147 6.18 11.35 4.22
N GLY A 148 6.58 10.67 5.28
CA GLY A 148 7.56 11.17 6.26
C GLY A 148 6.96 12.13 7.29
N SER A 149 5.64 12.13 7.47
CA SER A 149 4.98 12.90 8.53
C SER A 149 5.54 12.58 9.91
N GLY A 150 5.60 13.58 10.79
CA GLY A 150 5.98 13.38 12.20
C GLY A 150 5.03 12.48 13.02
N SER A 151 3.90 12.09 12.45
CA SER A 151 2.94 11.14 13.06
C SER A 151 3.24 9.68 12.74
N ALA A 152 4.22 9.39 11.87
CA ALA A 152 4.58 8.05 11.40
C ALA A 152 6.10 7.81 11.49
N THR A 153 6.48 6.56 11.30
CA THR A 153 7.87 6.08 11.30
C THR A 153 8.61 6.45 12.57
N GLY A 154 7.94 6.13 13.70
CA GLY A 154 8.43 6.44 15.03
C GLY A 154 9.71 5.69 15.40
N TYR A 155 10.46 6.22 16.38
CA TYR A 155 11.74 5.65 16.81
C TYR A 155 11.66 4.18 17.22
N VAL A 156 10.60 3.80 17.95
CA VAL A 156 10.42 2.40 18.41
C VAL A 156 10.21 1.47 17.21
N PHE A 157 9.40 1.89 16.24
CA PHE A 157 9.18 1.15 15.00
C PHE A 157 10.48 1.00 14.20
N LEU A 158 11.22 2.09 13.99
CA LEU A 158 12.51 2.05 13.27
C LEU A 158 13.52 1.11 13.91
N ARG A 159 13.53 1.02 15.24
CA ARG A 159 14.39 0.08 15.98
C ARG A 159 14.04 -1.39 15.75
N GLN A 160 12.81 -1.67 15.35
CA GLN A 160 12.36 -3.03 14.98
C GLN A 160 12.56 -3.29 13.50
N ALA A 161 12.23 -2.31 12.65
CA ALA A 161 12.33 -2.45 11.20
C ALA A 161 13.78 -2.49 10.69
N LEU A 162 14.71 -1.75 11.32
CA LEU A 162 16.15 -1.67 11.01
C LEU A 162 16.46 -1.55 9.50
N PRO A 163 15.82 -0.64 8.75
CA PRO A 163 16.03 -0.53 7.32
C PRO A 163 17.46 -0.08 6.99
N LYS A 164 18.01 -0.60 5.88
CA LYS A 164 19.25 -0.10 5.28
C LYS A 164 19.00 1.15 4.43
N TYR A 165 17.81 1.21 3.82
CA TYR A 165 17.36 2.31 2.96
C TYR A 165 15.96 2.71 3.35
N ALA A 166 15.71 4.02 3.39
CA ALA A 166 14.39 4.59 3.60
C ALA A 166 14.03 5.45 2.37
N VAL A 167 12.86 5.23 1.79
CA VAL A 167 12.33 5.96 0.65
C VAL A 167 11.13 6.77 1.10
N ILE A 168 11.16 8.08 0.89
CA ILE A 168 10.06 8.98 1.23
C ILE A 168 9.42 9.46 -0.07
N SER A 169 8.15 9.12 -0.26
CA SER A 169 7.34 9.61 -1.37
C SER A 169 6.70 10.94 -0.94
N VAL A 170 7.27 12.06 -1.38
CA VAL A 170 6.85 13.38 -0.93
C VAL A 170 6.89 14.38 -2.09
N GLY A 171 5.92 15.28 -2.14
CA GLY A 171 5.88 16.35 -3.12
C GLY A 171 6.80 17.52 -2.77
N ALA A 172 7.17 18.32 -3.77
CA ALA A 172 7.90 19.56 -3.53
C ALA A 172 7.04 20.54 -2.73
N GLY A 173 7.55 20.97 -1.58
CA GLY A 173 6.85 21.92 -0.70
C GLY A 173 5.98 21.29 0.39
N ASN A 174 6.08 19.99 0.57
CA ASN A 174 5.46 19.30 1.69
C ASN A 174 6.37 19.37 2.92
#